data_c8c33399b3b1f97fe10c42deecb6472e
#
_entry.id   c8c33399b3b1f97fe10c42deecb6472e
#
_cell.length_a   1.000
_cell.length_b   1.000
_cell.length_c   1.000
_cell.angle_alpha   90.00
_cell.angle_beta   90.00
_cell.angle_gamma   90.00
#
_symmetry.space_group_name_H-M   'P 1'
#
loop_
_entity.id
_entity.type
_entity.pdbx_description
1 polymer ?
#
loop_
_entity_poly.entity_id
_entity_poly.type
_entity_poly.pdbx_seq_one_letter_code
_entity_poly.pdbx_strand_id
1 'polypeptide(L)'
;MKKIVLAMIITGSALLAAPYTKADRITDMNEMAHAMNTIQSGFFYNNYETIEAGVEKLNNTIIRVQPPVEEIEEMDLMTKYMNQKIQMSNKIVKKISKKSRDILERFKSGDSTQAAQAYTKIMEQCIKCHRETRNW
;
A
#
# COMPACT_ATOMS: atom_id res chain seq x y z
N MET A 1 7.58 -46.99 41.77
CA MET A 1 6.72 -46.03 41.05
C MET A 1 7.65 -45.11 40.25
N LYS A 2 7.80 -45.42 38.92
CA LYS A 2 8.70 -44.67 38.04
C LYS A 2 7.89 -43.51 37.40
N LYS A 3 8.27 -42.26 37.70
CA LYS A 3 7.68 -41.07 37.08
C LYS A 3 8.35 -40.84 35.71
N ILE A 4 7.59 -41.06 34.65
CA ILE A 4 8.02 -40.78 33.27
C ILE A 4 7.72 -39.29 33.06
N VAL A 5 8.76 -38.43 32.95
CA VAL A 5 8.66 -37.05 32.54
C VAL A 5 8.68 -37.01 31.03
N LEU A 6 7.50 -36.73 30.43
CA LEU A 6 7.36 -36.55 28.99
C LEU A 6 7.81 -35.13 28.63
N ALA A 7 9.00 -34.97 28.08
CA ALA A 7 9.50 -33.71 27.56
C ALA A 7 8.82 -33.42 26.20
N MET A 8 7.88 -32.50 26.15
CA MET A 8 7.34 -31.93 24.90
C MET A 8 8.40 -31.06 24.25
N ILE A 9 8.97 -31.53 23.16
CA ILE A 9 9.81 -30.73 22.29
C ILE A 9 8.85 -29.90 21.40
N ILE A 10 8.69 -28.63 21.73
CA ILE A 10 8.00 -27.65 20.86
C ILE A 10 8.97 -27.25 19.78
N THR A 11 8.90 -27.90 18.61
CA THR A 11 9.59 -27.45 17.40
C THR A 11 8.85 -26.21 16.88
N GLY A 12 9.33 -25.05 17.28
CA GLY A 12 8.90 -23.78 16.73
C GLY A 12 9.32 -23.69 15.27
N SER A 13 8.42 -23.99 14.34
CA SER A 13 8.61 -23.69 12.93
C SER A 13 8.63 -22.18 12.77
N ALA A 14 9.82 -21.60 12.61
CA ALA A 14 9.96 -20.21 12.17
C ALA A 14 9.38 -20.13 10.73
N LEU A 15 8.17 -19.61 10.59
CA LEU A 15 7.59 -19.24 9.32
C LEU A 15 8.43 -18.08 8.76
N LEU A 16 9.47 -18.43 7.99
CA LEU A 16 10.18 -17.45 7.16
C LEU A 16 9.17 -16.92 6.15
N ALA A 17 8.75 -15.67 6.32
CA ALA A 17 7.90 -15.00 5.34
C ALA A 17 8.61 -15.06 3.98
N ALA A 18 7.91 -15.58 2.96
CA ALA A 18 8.46 -15.63 1.61
C ALA A 18 8.78 -14.19 1.13
N PRO A 19 9.90 -13.99 0.42
CA PRO A 19 10.27 -12.66 -0.07
C PRO A 19 9.21 -12.14 -1.06
N TYR A 20 8.91 -10.84 -0.97
CA TYR A 20 7.96 -10.15 -1.86
C TYR A 20 8.48 -10.18 -3.31
N THR A 21 7.74 -10.84 -4.21
CA THR A 21 8.16 -11.14 -5.57
C THR A 21 7.66 -10.09 -6.59
N LYS A 22 8.15 -10.18 -7.84
CA LYS A 22 7.60 -9.40 -8.95
C LYS A 22 6.13 -9.76 -9.24
N ALA A 23 5.76 -11.05 -9.08
CA ALA A 23 4.38 -11.50 -9.28
C ALA A 23 3.44 -10.90 -8.23
N ASP A 24 3.86 -10.88 -6.95
CA ASP A 24 3.12 -10.24 -5.88
C ASP A 24 2.89 -8.75 -6.16
N ARG A 25 3.92 -8.06 -6.65
CA ARG A 25 3.82 -6.66 -7.02
C ARG A 25 2.82 -6.41 -8.15
N ILE A 26 2.79 -7.28 -9.17
CA ILE A 26 1.80 -7.18 -10.27
C ILE A 26 0.39 -7.39 -9.71
N THR A 27 0.19 -8.37 -8.85
CA THR A 27 -1.08 -8.63 -8.19
C THR A 27 -1.54 -7.42 -7.37
N ASP A 28 -0.66 -6.86 -6.54
CA ASP A 28 -0.98 -5.68 -5.73
C ASP A 28 -1.30 -4.45 -6.59
N MET A 29 -0.60 -4.24 -7.71
CA MET A 29 -0.93 -3.16 -8.65
C MET A 29 -2.32 -3.32 -9.26
N ASN A 30 -2.71 -4.56 -9.64
CA ASN A 30 -4.05 -4.84 -10.15
C ASN A 30 -5.10 -4.62 -9.05
N GLU A 31 -4.85 -5.06 -7.82
CA GLU A 31 -5.76 -4.82 -6.69
C GLU A 31 -5.95 -3.33 -6.41
N MET A 32 -4.89 -2.52 -6.48
CA MET A 32 -5.00 -1.07 -6.32
C MET A 32 -5.79 -0.42 -7.46
N ALA A 33 -5.62 -0.89 -8.71
CA ALA A 33 -6.41 -0.41 -9.84
C ALA A 33 -7.91 -0.73 -9.65
N HIS A 34 -8.24 -1.94 -9.19
CA HIS A 34 -9.61 -2.31 -8.85
C HIS A 34 -10.17 -1.47 -7.69
N ALA A 35 -9.38 -1.23 -6.66
CA ALA A 35 -9.77 -0.37 -5.53
C ALA A 35 -10.09 1.05 -6.00
N MET A 36 -9.29 1.64 -6.88
CA MET A 36 -9.55 2.95 -7.48
C MET A 36 -10.85 2.97 -8.30
N ASN A 37 -11.11 1.92 -9.09
CA ASN A 37 -12.38 1.78 -9.82
C ASN A 37 -13.59 1.68 -8.87
N THR A 38 -13.45 0.97 -7.74
CA THR A 38 -14.49 0.86 -6.72
C THR A 38 -14.80 2.23 -6.11
N ILE A 39 -13.78 3.01 -5.75
CA ILE A 39 -13.95 4.38 -5.25
C ILE A 39 -14.69 5.25 -6.28
N GLN A 40 -14.28 5.18 -7.54
CA GLN A 40 -14.91 5.93 -8.63
C GLN A 40 -16.39 5.55 -8.81
N SER A 41 -16.71 4.26 -8.78
CA SER A 41 -18.08 3.77 -8.85
C SER A 41 -18.92 4.31 -7.69
N GLY A 42 -18.36 4.33 -6.48
CA GLY A 42 -19.03 4.89 -5.31
C GLY A 42 -19.39 6.37 -5.48
N PHE A 43 -18.55 7.18 -6.15
CA PHE A 43 -18.89 8.56 -6.50
C PHE A 43 -20.08 8.65 -7.45
N PHE A 44 -20.10 7.82 -8.51
CA PHE A 44 -21.20 7.86 -9.49
C PHE A 44 -22.54 7.40 -8.92
N TYR A 45 -22.52 6.45 -8.01
CA TYR A 45 -23.72 5.94 -7.37
C TYR A 45 -24.08 6.66 -6.06
N ASN A 46 -23.29 7.68 -5.67
CA ASN A 46 -23.42 8.40 -4.40
C ASN A 46 -23.51 7.43 -3.19
N ASN A 47 -22.63 6.42 -3.20
CA ASN A 47 -22.63 5.32 -2.23
C ASN A 47 -21.35 5.37 -1.38
N TYR A 48 -21.51 5.78 -0.10
CA TYR A 48 -20.40 5.92 0.83
C TYR A 48 -19.73 4.57 1.13
N GLU A 49 -20.50 3.52 1.34
CA GLU A 49 -19.99 2.20 1.69
C GLU A 49 -19.11 1.63 0.57
N THR A 50 -19.46 1.88 -0.69
CA THR A 50 -18.65 1.51 -1.85
C THR A 50 -17.34 2.29 -1.88
N ILE A 51 -17.36 3.59 -1.58
CA ILE A 51 -16.15 4.41 -1.48
C ILE A 51 -15.26 3.90 -0.34
N GLU A 52 -15.83 3.64 0.83
CA GLU A 52 -15.13 3.17 2.01
C GLU A 52 -14.43 1.83 1.75
N ALA A 53 -15.13 0.85 1.16
CA ALA A 53 -14.57 -0.44 0.79
C ALA A 53 -13.39 -0.30 -0.21
N GLY A 54 -13.52 0.59 -1.19
CA GLY A 54 -12.45 0.88 -2.13
C GLY A 54 -11.24 1.54 -1.46
N VAL A 55 -11.47 2.50 -0.57
CA VAL A 55 -10.40 3.18 0.19
C VAL A 55 -9.68 2.21 1.12
N GLU A 56 -10.40 1.35 1.82
CA GLU A 56 -9.83 0.34 2.70
C GLU A 56 -8.95 -0.63 1.90
N LYS A 57 -9.46 -1.15 0.80
CA LYS A 57 -8.69 -2.04 -0.08
C LYS A 57 -7.44 -1.36 -0.62
N LEU A 58 -7.54 -0.11 -1.06
CA LEU A 58 -6.39 0.66 -1.55
C LEU A 58 -5.32 0.81 -0.47
N ASN A 59 -5.70 1.20 0.74
CA ASN A 59 -4.76 1.40 1.85
C ASN A 59 -4.09 0.09 2.29
N ASN A 60 -4.85 -1.00 2.39
CA ASN A 60 -4.34 -2.31 2.78
C ASN A 60 -3.39 -2.91 1.73
N THR A 61 -3.58 -2.57 0.46
CA THR A 61 -2.73 -3.06 -0.62
C THR A 61 -1.46 -2.24 -0.78
N ILE A 62 -1.56 -0.90 -0.73
CA ILE A 62 -0.42 -0.03 -1.02
C ILE A 62 0.72 -0.15 0.00
N ILE A 63 0.42 -0.49 1.25
CA ILE A 63 1.45 -0.70 2.28
C ILE A 63 2.33 -1.91 1.99
N ARG A 64 1.82 -2.92 1.27
CA ARG A 64 2.61 -4.09 0.84
C ARG A 64 3.60 -3.75 -0.26
N VAL A 65 3.27 -2.76 -1.09
CA VAL A 65 4.13 -2.32 -2.20
C VAL A 65 5.24 -1.38 -1.72
N GLN A 66 5.11 -0.84 -0.50
CA GLN A 66 6.12 0.03 0.10
C GLN A 66 7.36 -0.81 0.43
N PRO A 67 8.50 -0.57 -0.25
CA PRO A 67 9.72 -1.29 0.08
C PRO A 67 10.21 -0.88 1.48
N PRO A 68 10.85 -1.81 2.23
CA PRO A 68 11.46 -1.50 3.51
C PRO A 68 12.55 -0.43 3.31
N VAL A 69 12.72 0.42 4.32
CA VAL A 69 13.85 1.35 4.38
C VAL A 69 14.99 0.60 5.07
N GLU A 70 15.99 0.21 4.30
CA GLU A 70 17.22 -0.38 4.85
C GLU A 70 18.17 0.76 5.24
N GLU A 71 18.65 0.75 6.48
CA GLU A 71 19.75 1.58 6.92
C GLU A 71 21.05 0.92 6.47
N ILE A 72 21.69 1.49 5.45
CA ILE A 72 22.96 0.98 4.92
C ILE A 72 24.06 1.94 5.32
N GLU A 73 25.03 1.44 6.12
CA GLU A 73 26.14 2.23 6.67
C GLU A 73 27.20 2.62 5.61
N GLU A 74 27.37 1.81 4.55
CA GLU A 74 28.28 2.13 3.44
C GLU A 74 27.51 2.24 2.12
N MET A 75 27.48 3.44 1.57
CA MET A 75 26.75 3.73 0.33
C MET A 75 27.68 3.91 -0.86
N ASP A 76 27.71 2.92 -1.74
CA ASP A 76 28.14 3.14 -3.11
C ASP A 76 27.07 3.96 -3.88
N LEU A 77 27.39 4.38 -5.10
CA LEU A 77 26.50 5.21 -5.91
C LEU A 77 25.16 4.52 -6.23
N MET A 78 25.17 3.20 -6.44
CA MET A 78 23.97 2.42 -6.74
C MET A 78 23.04 2.32 -5.53
N THR A 79 23.59 2.06 -4.36
CA THR A 79 22.87 2.01 -3.10
C THR A 79 22.23 3.35 -2.77
N LYS A 80 22.95 4.47 -2.98
CA LYS A 80 22.41 5.82 -2.81
C LYS A 80 21.21 6.08 -3.75
N TYR A 81 21.32 5.68 -5.01
CA TYR A 81 20.22 5.78 -5.98
C TYR A 81 19.02 4.97 -5.56
N MET A 82 19.20 3.71 -5.14
CA MET A 82 18.14 2.83 -4.67
C MET A 82 17.44 3.41 -3.44
N ASN A 83 18.17 3.91 -2.46
CA ASN A 83 17.61 4.53 -1.27
C ASN A 83 16.76 5.78 -1.59
N GLN A 84 17.17 6.59 -2.56
CA GLN A 84 16.35 7.71 -3.03
C GLN A 84 15.02 7.25 -3.61
N LYS A 85 15.00 6.17 -4.40
CA LYS A 85 13.77 5.58 -4.97
C LYS A 85 12.86 5.02 -3.87
N ILE A 86 13.43 4.35 -2.87
CA ILE A 86 12.70 3.84 -1.70
C ILE A 86 12.07 4.99 -0.92
N GLN A 87 12.83 6.03 -0.58
CA GLN A 87 12.31 7.19 0.14
C GLN A 87 11.21 7.92 -0.64
N MET A 88 11.36 8.04 -1.95
CA MET A 88 10.33 8.63 -2.81
C MET A 88 9.06 7.78 -2.79
N SER A 89 9.17 6.46 -2.93
CA SER A 89 8.04 5.52 -2.85
C SER A 89 7.30 5.66 -1.52
N ASN A 90 8.02 5.68 -0.40
CA ASN A 90 7.46 5.85 0.93
C ASN A 90 6.71 7.19 1.09
N LYS A 91 7.23 8.28 0.52
CA LYS A 91 6.55 9.58 0.50
C LYS A 91 5.24 9.51 -0.31
N ILE A 92 5.24 8.80 -1.44
CA ILE A 92 4.05 8.63 -2.27
C ILE A 92 2.99 7.82 -1.52
N VAL A 93 3.35 6.70 -0.91
CA VAL A 93 2.44 5.88 -0.10
C VAL A 93 1.78 6.70 1.01
N LYS A 94 2.56 7.47 1.78
CA LYS A 94 2.03 8.36 2.82
C LYS A 94 1.03 9.39 2.28
N LYS A 95 1.31 9.96 1.08
CA LYS A 95 0.40 10.92 0.44
C LYS A 95 -0.90 10.26 0.00
N ILE A 96 -0.83 9.06 -0.59
CA ILE A 96 -2.01 8.30 -0.99
C ILE A 96 -2.88 7.98 0.23
N SER A 97 -2.31 7.43 1.30
CA SER A 97 -3.04 7.12 2.54
C SER A 97 -3.69 8.37 3.18
N LYS A 98 -3.01 9.52 3.14
CA LYS A 98 -3.60 10.78 3.59
C LYS A 98 -4.81 11.16 2.73
N LYS A 99 -4.65 11.13 1.39
CA LYS A 99 -5.72 11.52 0.47
C LYS A 99 -6.90 10.54 0.48
N SER A 100 -6.65 9.27 0.76
CA SER A 100 -7.70 8.28 0.99
C SER A 100 -8.59 8.64 2.19
N ARG A 101 -8.00 9.12 3.29
CA ARG A 101 -8.78 9.63 4.43
C ARG A 101 -9.55 10.91 4.07
N ASP A 102 -8.90 11.84 3.34
CA ASP A 102 -9.57 13.06 2.88
C ASP A 102 -10.82 12.73 2.04
N ILE A 103 -10.79 11.67 1.21
CA ILE A 103 -11.96 11.20 0.44
C ILE A 103 -13.13 10.86 1.38
N LEU A 104 -12.88 10.02 2.38
CA LEU A 104 -13.94 9.56 3.31
C LEU A 104 -14.52 10.71 4.12
N GLU A 105 -13.65 11.55 4.69
CA GLU A 105 -14.07 12.69 5.50
C GLU A 105 -14.90 13.68 4.69
N ARG A 106 -14.45 14.04 3.49
CA ARG A 106 -15.14 15.01 2.60
C ARG A 106 -16.45 14.45 2.07
N PHE A 107 -16.46 13.21 1.61
CA PHE A 107 -17.69 12.61 1.11
C PHE A 107 -18.75 12.47 2.21
N LYS A 108 -18.35 12.03 3.40
CA LYS A 108 -19.24 11.93 4.58
C LYS A 108 -19.81 13.28 5.02
N SER A 109 -19.06 14.35 4.84
CA SER A 109 -19.53 15.72 5.14
C SER A 109 -20.39 16.34 4.03
N GLY A 110 -20.68 15.59 2.94
CA GLY A 110 -21.46 16.08 1.80
C GLY A 110 -20.65 16.87 0.76
N ASP A 111 -19.33 16.99 0.94
CA ASP A 111 -18.45 17.67 -0.02
C ASP A 111 -17.86 16.67 -1.03
N SER A 112 -18.73 16.16 -1.90
CA SER A 112 -18.34 15.21 -2.94
C SER A 112 -17.33 15.78 -3.94
N THR A 113 -17.35 17.08 -4.16
CA THR A 113 -16.41 17.79 -5.06
C THR A 113 -14.98 17.73 -4.52
N GLN A 114 -14.75 18.06 -3.25
CA GLN A 114 -13.43 17.95 -2.64
C GLN A 114 -12.99 16.49 -2.46
N ALA A 115 -13.94 15.58 -2.21
CA ALA A 115 -13.65 14.15 -2.21
C ALA A 115 -13.12 13.66 -3.57
N ALA A 116 -13.75 14.07 -4.68
CA ALA A 116 -13.31 13.77 -6.04
C ALA A 116 -11.95 14.41 -6.37
N GLN A 117 -11.69 15.62 -5.88
CA GLN A 117 -10.35 16.23 -6.00
C GLN A 117 -9.28 15.43 -5.26
N ALA A 118 -9.60 14.92 -4.06
CA ALA A 118 -8.68 14.05 -3.31
C ALA A 118 -8.39 12.74 -4.06
N TYR A 119 -9.40 12.14 -4.71
CA TYR A 119 -9.25 10.99 -5.60
C TYR A 119 -8.29 11.29 -6.78
N THR A 120 -8.46 12.43 -7.44
CA THR A 120 -7.56 12.87 -8.52
C THR A 120 -6.12 13.00 -8.03
N LYS A 121 -5.92 13.51 -6.81
CA LYS A 121 -4.58 13.61 -6.21
C LYS A 121 -3.95 12.23 -5.93
N ILE A 122 -4.74 11.20 -5.64
CA ILE A 122 -4.24 9.82 -5.56
C ILE A 122 -3.75 9.35 -6.92
N MET A 123 -4.53 9.54 -8.00
CA MET A 123 -4.13 9.19 -9.36
C MET A 123 -2.81 9.87 -9.77
N GLU A 124 -2.64 11.16 -9.45
CA GLU A 124 -1.38 11.88 -9.70
C GLU A 124 -0.19 11.20 -9.00
N GLN A 125 -0.37 10.70 -7.77
CA GLN A 125 0.70 9.99 -7.06
C GLN A 125 1.01 8.62 -7.70
N CYS A 126 0.00 7.90 -8.17
CA CYS A 126 0.19 6.64 -8.88
C CYS A 126 0.99 6.85 -10.18
N ILE A 127 0.61 7.84 -10.98
CA ILE A 127 1.32 8.21 -12.22
C ILE A 127 2.76 8.64 -11.91
N LYS A 128 2.96 9.46 -10.88
CA LYS A 128 4.30 9.87 -10.46
C LYS A 128 5.17 8.67 -10.09
N CYS A 129 4.65 7.73 -9.30
CA CYS A 129 5.38 6.53 -8.92
C CYS A 129 5.75 5.71 -10.16
N HIS A 130 4.80 5.46 -11.06
CA HIS A 130 5.04 4.70 -12.28
C HIS A 130 6.10 5.35 -13.17
N ARG A 131 6.02 6.65 -13.39
CA ARG A 131 7.02 7.39 -14.19
C ARG A 131 8.43 7.28 -13.62
N GLU A 132 8.56 7.37 -12.31
CA GLU A 132 9.87 7.35 -11.64
C GLU A 132 10.44 5.93 -11.46
N THR A 133 9.60 4.89 -11.43
CA THR A 133 10.02 3.51 -11.17
C THR A 133 10.02 2.61 -12.40
N ARG A 134 9.27 2.95 -13.44
CA ARG A 134 9.11 2.13 -14.65
C ARG A 134 9.66 2.78 -15.93
N ASN A 135 10.21 4.00 -15.85
CA ASN A 135 10.74 4.75 -17.00
C ASN A 135 9.72 4.85 -18.16
N TRP A 136 8.50 5.24 -17.83
CA TRP A 136 7.47 5.50 -18.85
C TRP A 136 7.69 6.86 -19.50
#